data_d75e4795c9c314691dc9f4bd4cbcfeb4
#
_entry.id   d75e4795c9c314691dc9f4bd4cbcfeb4
#
_cell.length_a   1.000
_cell.length_b   1.000
_cell.length_c   1.000
_cell.angle_alpha   90.00
_cell.angle_beta   90.00
_cell.angle_gamma   90.00
#
_symmetry.space_group_name_H-M   'P 1'
#
loop_
_entity.id
_entity.type
_entity.pdbx_description
1 polymer ?
#
loop_
_entity_poly.entity_id
_entity_poly.type
_entity_poly.pdbx_seq_one_letter_code
_entity_poly.pdbx_strand_id
1 'polypeptide(L)'
;GAKEFLEFIDHKVKPLINDKYHVNSSDQTYCGFSLGGLFGLFTLFTSPKSFNRYVIGSPSIWWDNKHILQIEEEYSKNNKELPAKIFMSAGDLEEEGDSDAFRMVTNVKSLSKTLKKRNYEGLTMKTVILEDETHCSAVAATLNRGLRSVFS
;
A
#
# COMPACT_ATOMS: atom_id res chain seq x y z
N GLY A 1 -2.78 -5.99 16.84
CA GLY A 1 -2.32 -6.12 15.47
C GLY A 1 -2.62 -4.94 14.58
N ALA A 2 -2.87 -5.17 13.30
CA ALA A 2 -3.04 -4.09 12.32
C ALA A 2 -4.25 -3.19 12.62
N LYS A 3 -5.34 -3.78 13.10
CA LYS A 3 -6.57 -3.04 13.44
C LYS A 3 -6.33 -2.05 14.58
N GLU A 4 -5.78 -2.50 15.67
CA GLU A 4 -5.49 -1.66 16.85
C GLU A 4 -4.47 -0.58 16.52
N PHE A 5 -3.51 -0.88 15.65
CA PHE A 5 -2.53 0.10 15.18
C PHE A 5 -3.18 1.17 14.30
N LEU A 6 -4.12 0.80 13.43
CA LEU A 6 -4.89 1.75 12.65
C LEU A 6 -5.76 2.64 13.55
N GLU A 7 -6.45 2.06 14.54
CA GLU A 7 -7.23 2.81 15.53
C GLU A 7 -6.37 3.78 16.33
N PHE A 8 -5.14 3.38 16.69
CA PHE A 8 -4.18 4.28 17.32
C PHE A 8 -3.80 5.45 16.41
N ILE A 9 -3.53 5.19 15.13
CA ILE A 9 -3.23 6.26 14.16
C ILE A 9 -4.41 7.22 14.03
N ASP A 10 -5.60 6.70 13.79
CA ASP A 10 -6.78 7.52 13.50
C ASP A 10 -7.29 8.29 14.73
N HIS A 11 -7.22 7.69 15.93
CA HIS A 11 -7.82 8.28 17.15
C HIS A 11 -6.81 8.93 18.10
N LYS A 12 -5.51 8.73 17.92
CA LYS A 12 -4.47 9.33 18.76
C LYS A 12 -3.48 10.18 17.96
N VAL A 13 -2.87 9.60 16.92
CA VAL A 13 -1.81 10.29 16.18
C VAL A 13 -2.37 11.43 15.34
N LYS A 14 -3.37 11.17 14.50
CA LYS A 14 -3.96 12.22 13.65
C LYS A 14 -4.55 13.40 14.45
N PRO A 15 -5.34 13.19 15.51
CA PRO A 15 -5.81 14.30 16.35
C PRO A 15 -4.68 15.08 16.99
N LEU A 16 -3.64 14.41 17.51
CA LEU A 16 -2.48 15.08 18.10
C LEU A 16 -1.74 15.97 17.09
N ILE A 17 -1.59 15.50 15.86
CA ILE A 17 -0.94 16.28 14.79
C ILE A 17 -1.81 17.46 14.38
N ASN A 18 -3.12 17.24 14.22
CA ASN A 18 -4.07 18.30 13.89
C ASN A 18 -4.13 19.41 14.95
N ASP A 19 -3.96 19.07 16.23
CA ASP A 19 -3.93 20.02 17.34
C ASP A 19 -2.64 20.86 17.37
N LYS A 20 -1.51 20.22 17.02
CA LYS A 20 -0.18 20.87 17.16
C LYS A 20 0.30 21.60 15.91
N TYR A 21 -0.21 21.25 14.72
CA TYR A 21 0.31 21.75 13.47
C TYR A 21 -0.81 22.17 12.51
N HIS A 22 -0.52 23.14 11.66
CA HIS A 22 -1.40 23.48 10.54
C HIS A 22 -1.29 22.43 9.43
N VAL A 23 -2.20 21.48 9.44
CA VAL A 23 -2.25 20.38 8.46
C VAL A 23 -3.57 20.36 7.70
N ASN A 24 -3.54 19.86 6.50
CA ASN A 24 -4.77 19.55 5.76
C ASN A 24 -5.26 18.15 6.13
N SER A 25 -6.19 18.05 7.08
CA SER A 25 -6.75 16.79 7.55
C SER A 25 -7.57 16.04 6.49
N SER A 26 -7.97 16.70 5.41
CA SER A 26 -8.68 16.08 4.29
C SER A 26 -7.76 15.54 3.20
N ASP A 27 -6.45 15.71 3.32
CA ASP A 27 -5.45 15.30 2.33
C ASP A 27 -4.26 14.59 3.02
N GLN A 28 -4.39 13.29 3.21
CA GLN A 28 -3.45 12.48 3.97
C GLN A 28 -2.82 11.41 3.09
N THR A 29 -1.50 11.26 3.22
CA THR A 29 -0.73 10.27 2.48
C THR A 29 -0.12 9.25 3.42
N TYR A 30 -0.33 7.98 3.11
CA TYR A 30 0.36 6.86 3.75
C TYR A 30 1.60 6.46 2.93
N CYS A 31 2.72 6.27 3.62
CA CYS A 31 3.93 5.68 3.03
C CYS A 31 4.35 4.48 3.88
N GLY A 32 4.49 3.32 3.26
CA GLY A 32 4.91 2.10 3.94
C GLY A 32 5.71 1.16 3.05
N PHE A 33 6.67 0.46 3.66
CA PHE A 33 7.54 -0.49 2.99
C PHE A 33 7.49 -1.85 3.70
N SER A 34 7.62 -2.97 2.97
CA SER A 34 7.65 -4.32 3.54
C SER A 34 6.38 -4.63 4.34
N LEU A 35 6.48 -4.93 5.64
CA LEU A 35 5.32 -5.06 6.53
C LEU A 35 4.53 -3.75 6.67
N GLY A 36 5.19 -2.59 6.59
CA GLY A 36 4.52 -1.30 6.49
C GLY A 36 3.73 -1.18 5.18
N GLY A 37 4.25 -1.72 4.08
CA GLY A 37 3.52 -1.82 2.80
C GLY A 37 2.28 -2.72 2.93
N LEU A 38 2.40 -3.86 3.62
CA LEU A 38 1.27 -4.73 3.93
C LEU A 38 0.20 -4.03 4.78
N PHE A 39 0.63 -3.27 5.80
CA PHE A 39 -0.30 -2.47 6.61
C PHE A 39 -1.01 -1.40 5.78
N GLY A 40 -0.33 -0.78 4.81
CA GLY A 40 -0.96 0.14 3.86
C GLY A 40 -2.07 -0.53 3.05
N LEU A 41 -1.83 -1.75 2.55
CA LEU A 41 -2.86 -2.53 1.87
C LEU A 41 -4.02 -2.91 2.80
N PHE A 42 -3.71 -3.31 4.03
CA PHE A 42 -4.73 -3.58 5.06
C PHE A 42 -5.62 -2.36 5.27
N THR A 43 -5.04 -1.19 5.48
CA THR A 43 -5.77 0.06 5.67
C THR A 43 -6.63 0.41 4.46
N LEU A 44 -6.08 0.24 3.27
CA LEU A 44 -6.77 0.52 2.00
C LEU A 44 -8.08 -0.28 1.86
N PHE A 45 -8.08 -1.55 2.26
CA PHE A 45 -9.25 -2.42 2.10
C PHE A 45 -10.16 -2.49 3.33
N THR A 46 -9.70 -2.08 4.51
CA THR A 46 -10.53 -2.12 5.73
C THR A 46 -11.05 -0.75 6.15
N SER A 47 -10.33 0.30 5.80
CA SER A 47 -10.65 1.69 6.16
C SER A 47 -10.22 2.66 5.05
N PRO A 48 -10.81 2.57 3.85
CA PRO A 48 -10.35 3.31 2.66
C PRO A 48 -10.39 4.84 2.80
N LYS A 49 -11.11 5.35 3.81
CA LYS A 49 -11.19 6.79 4.12
C LYS A 49 -10.07 7.29 5.02
N SER A 50 -9.22 6.40 5.56
CA SER A 50 -8.13 6.82 6.46
C SER A 50 -7.05 7.63 5.75
N PHE A 51 -6.79 7.35 4.48
CA PHE A 51 -5.82 8.08 3.66
C PHE A 51 -6.31 8.24 2.23
N ASN A 52 -5.89 9.33 1.57
CA ASN A 52 -6.23 9.62 0.18
C ASN A 52 -5.20 9.04 -0.81
N ARG A 53 -3.95 8.97 -0.35
CA ARG A 53 -2.82 8.53 -1.17
C ARG A 53 -2.01 7.46 -0.46
N TYR A 54 -1.45 6.56 -1.26
CA TYR A 54 -0.66 5.45 -0.76
C TYR A 54 0.62 5.30 -1.59
N VAL A 55 1.77 5.32 -0.89
CA VAL A 55 3.07 4.91 -1.43
C VAL A 55 3.42 3.59 -0.76
N ILE A 56 3.31 2.50 -1.50
CA ILE A 56 3.44 1.13 -1.00
C ILE A 56 4.65 0.49 -1.68
N GLY A 57 5.71 0.27 -0.91
CA GLY A 57 6.91 -0.38 -1.39
C GLY A 57 7.04 -1.81 -0.90
N SER A 58 7.37 -2.70 -1.81
CA SER A 58 7.66 -4.11 -1.54
C SER A 58 6.77 -4.72 -0.46
N PRO A 59 5.43 -4.63 -0.61
CA PRO A 59 4.51 -5.07 0.45
C PRO A 59 4.65 -6.57 0.69
N SER A 60 4.74 -6.97 1.96
CA SER A 60 4.86 -8.38 2.39
C SER A 60 3.55 -9.16 2.16
N ILE A 61 3.06 -9.20 0.92
CA ILE A 61 1.78 -9.86 0.57
C ILE A 61 1.77 -11.35 0.91
N TRP A 62 2.95 -11.99 0.93
CA TRP A 62 3.15 -13.40 1.28
C TRP A 62 2.79 -13.72 2.73
N TRP A 63 2.79 -12.72 3.62
CA TRP A 63 2.53 -12.89 5.03
C TRP A 63 1.16 -13.53 5.29
N ASP A 64 1.11 -14.41 6.30
CA ASP A 64 -0.09 -15.12 6.73
C ASP A 64 -0.85 -15.78 5.56
N ASN A 65 -0.14 -16.59 4.77
CA ASN A 65 -0.69 -17.24 3.59
C ASN A 65 -1.43 -16.30 2.63
N LYS A 66 -0.91 -15.08 2.46
CA LYS A 66 -1.51 -14.05 1.61
C LYS A 66 -2.91 -13.61 2.05
N HIS A 67 -3.17 -13.62 3.35
CA HIS A 67 -4.48 -13.25 3.91
C HIS A 67 -4.98 -11.88 3.42
N ILE A 68 -4.07 -10.95 3.11
CA ILE A 68 -4.43 -9.65 2.54
C ILE A 68 -5.23 -9.74 1.24
N LEU A 69 -5.02 -10.77 0.43
CA LEU A 69 -5.77 -10.98 -0.81
C LEU A 69 -7.22 -11.42 -0.52
N GLN A 70 -7.45 -12.12 0.57
CA GLN A 70 -8.81 -12.47 1.03
C GLN A 70 -9.54 -11.22 1.53
N ILE A 71 -8.84 -10.32 2.23
CA ILE A 71 -9.39 -9.03 2.66
C ILE A 71 -9.79 -8.18 1.44
N GLU A 72 -8.94 -8.13 0.41
CA GLU A 72 -9.28 -7.45 -0.87
C GLU A 72 -10.52 -8.08 -1.52
N GLU A 73 -10.55 -9.40 -1.60
CA GLU A 73 -11.68 -10.13 -2.19
C GLU A 73 -12.99 -9.82 -1.46
N GLU A 74 -12.96 -9.84 -0.12
CA GLU A 74 -14.15 -9.50 0.68
C GLU A 74 -14.59 -8.06 0.49
N TYR A 75 -13.64 -7.12 0.45
CA TYR A 75 -13.91 -5.73 0.11
C TYR A 75 -14.63 -5.62 -1.25
N SER A 76 -14.16 -6.33 -2.25
CA SER A 76 -14.69 -6.26 -3.62
C SER A 76 -16.12 -6.77 -3.78
N LYS A 77 -16.58 -7.67 -2.90
CA LYS A 77 -17.96 -8.19 -2.93
C LYS A 77 -18.98 -7.10 -2.61
N ASN A 78 -18.61 -6.17 -1.74
CA ASN A 78 -19.54 -5.19 -1.18
C ASN A 78 -19.27 -3.76 -1.66
N ASN A 79 -18.14 -3.51 -2.36
CA ASN A 79 -17.72 -2.18 -2.74
C ASN A 79 -17.36 -2.11 -4.23
N LYS A 80 -17.80 -1.06 -4.89
CA LYS A 80 -17.44 -0.73 -6.28
C LYS A 80 -16.54 0.49 -6.36
N GLU A 81 -16.41 1.24 -5.28
CA GLU A 81 -15.60 2.43 -5.16
C GLU A 81 -14.36 2.14 -4.31
N LEU A 82 -13.24 2.74 -4.68
CA LEU A 82 -12.02 2.77 -3.87
C LEU A 82 -11.29 4.08 -4.18
N PRO A 83 -11.74 5.22 -3.61
CA PRO A 83 -11.22 6.54 -3.95
C PRO A 83 -9.83 6.75 -3.33
N ALA A 84 -8.81 6.24 -4.00
CA ALA A 84 -7.42 6.32 -3.57
C ALA A 84 -6.48 6.48 -4.76
N LYS A 85 -5.37 7.19 -4.52
CA LYS A 85 -4.27 7.29 -5.47
C LYS A 85 -3.09 6.48 -4.95
N ILE A 86 -2.71 5.44 -5.69
CA ILE A 86 -1.74 4.44 -5.24
C ILE A 86 -0.51 4.45 -6.14
N PHE A 87 0.66 4.50 -5.53
CA PHE A 87 1.91 4.04 -6.13
C PHE A 87 2.35 2.77 -5.41
N MET A 88 2.58 1.70 -6.16
CA MET A 88 3.05 0.43 -5.62
C MET A 88 4.30 -0.01 -6.37
N SER A 89 5.32 -0.51 -5.66
CA SER A 89 6.57 -0.97 -6.26
C SER A 89 7.14 -2.19 -5.57
N ALA A 90 8.07 -2.86 -6.25
CA ALA A 90 9.01 -3.82 -5.69
C ALA A 90 10.33 -3.73 -6.48
N GLY A 91 11.44 -4.07 -5.88
CA GLY A 91 12.71 -4.27 -6.58
C GLY A 91 12.66 -5.57 -7.39
N ASP A 92 13.26 -5.58 -8.57
CA ASP A 92 13.27 -6.78 -9.42
C ASP A 92 14.09 -7.92 -8.82
N LEU A 93 15.15 -7.61 -8.07
CA LEU A 93 15.98 -8.58 -7.37
C LEU A 93 15.29 -9.20 -6.14
N GLU A 94 14.07 -8.79 -5.80
CA GLU A 94 13.28 -9.38 -4.71
C GLU A 94 12.47 -10.63 -5.12
N GLU A 95 12.54 -11.04 -6.38
CA GLU A 95 11.89 -12.27 -6.85
C GLU A 95 12.79 -13.49 -6.67
N GLU A 96 14.11 -13.28 -6.72
CA GLU A 96 15.12 -14.35 -6.66
C GLU A 96 15.68 -14.47 -5.24
N GLY A 97 15.67 -15.66 -4.68
CA GLY A 97 16.24 -15.98 -3.38
C GLY A 97 15.86 -17.37 -2.92
N ASP A 98 16.55 -17.90 -1.91
CA ASP A 98 16.43 -19.25 -1.38
C ASP A 98 15.02 -19.67 -0.89
N SER A 99 14.07 -18.78 -0.94
CA SER A 99 12.68 -19.11 -0.64
C SER A 99 11.74 -18.59 -1.72
N ASP A 100 11.17 -19.49 -2.49
CA ASP A 100 9.94 -19.27 -3.27
C ASP A 100 8.79 -18.63 -2.43
N ALA A 101 9.04 -18.47 -1.12
CA ALA A 101 8.06 -18.03 -0.17
C ALA A 101 7.67 -16.56 -0.33
N PHE A 102 8.59 -15.67 -0.67
CA PHE A 102 8.29 -14.24 -0.65
C PHE A 102 7.70 -13.71 -1.96
N ARG A 103 8.28 -14.09 -3.11
CA ARG A 103 7.79 -13.73 -4.45
C ARG A 103 7.25 -12.30 -4.55
N MET A 104 8.07 -11.34 -4.13
CA MET A 104 7.63 -9.95 -3.96
C MET A 104 7.13 -9.35 -5.26
N VAL A 105 7.89 -9.53 -6.36
CA VAL A 105 7.52 -9.01 -7.69
C VAL A 105 6.27 -9.68 -8.23
N THR A 106 6.21 -11.02 -8.16
CA THR A 106 5.03 -11.79 -8.59
C THR A 106 3.78 -11.35 -7.82
N ASN A 107 3.88 -11.20 -6.50
CA ASN A 107 2.76 -10.80 -5.66
C ASN A 107 2.28 -9.37 -5.98
N VAL A 108 3.19 -8.42 -6.15
CA VAL A 108 2.88 -7.03 -6.53
C VAL A 108 2.20 -6.97 -7.91
N LYS A 109 2.75 -7.69 -8.91
CA LYS A 109 2.16 -7.77 -10.26
C LYS A 109 0.76 -8.41 -10.23
N SER A 110 0.59 -9.48 -9.45
CA SER A 110 -0.69 -10.19 -9.31
C SER A 110 -1.75 -9.30 -8.69
N LEU A 111 -1.45 -8.66 -7.55
CA LEU A 111 -2.37 -7.73 -6.90
C LEU A 111 -2.72 -6.55 -7.82
N SER A 112 -1.72 -5.97 -8.49
CA SER A 112 -1.94 -4.89 -9.45
C SER A 112 -2.90 -5.31 -10.57
N LYS A 113 -2.73 -6.51 -11.11
CA LYS A 113 -3.64 -7.07 -12.13
C LYS A 113 -5.06 -7.25 -11.59
N THR A 114 -5.18 -7.75 -10.37
CA THR A 114 -6.49 -7.92 -9.69
C THR A 114 -7.18 -6.58 -9.53
N LEU A 115 -6.53 -5.56 -8.96
CA LEU A 115 -7.12 -4.24 -8.75
C LEU A 115 -7.54 -3.57 -10.06
N LYS A 116 -6.73 -3.69 -11.12
CA LYS A 116 -7.11 -3.20 -12.47
C LYS A 116 -8.35 -3.91 -12.99
N LYS A 117 -8.49 -5.23 -12.78
CA LYS A 117 -9.65 -6.01 -13.20
C LYS A 117 -10.91 -5.65 -12.41
N ARG A 118 -10.78 -5.30 -11.12
CA ARG A 118 -11.91 -4.84 -10.28
C ARG A 118 -12.53 -3.56 -10.82
N ASN A 119 -11.71 -2.70 -11.44
CA ASN A 119 -12.14 -1.43 -12.02
C ASN A 119 -12.91 -0.56 -11.01
N TYR A 120 -12.33 -0.43 -9.80
CA TYR A 120 -12.93 0.39 -8.74
C TYR A 120 -13.06 1.85 -9.18
N GLU A 121 -14.21 2.42 -8.96
CA GLU A 121 -14.46 3.84 -9.19
C GLU A 121 -13.59 4.69 -8.23
N GLY A 122 -12.96 5.73 -8.74
CA GLY A 122 -12.08 6.61 -7.97
C GLY A 122 -10.67 6.08 -7.71
N LEU A 123 -10.35 4.84 -8.13
CA LEU A 123 -9.00 4.30 -8.00
C LEU A 123 -8.08 4.79 -9.12
N THR A 124 -6.98 5.42 -8.73
CA THR A 124 -5.86 5.69 -9.63
C THR A 124 -4.63 4.93 -9.13
N MET A 125 -4.02 4.10 -9.98
CA MET A 125 -2.90 3.26 -9.55
C MET A 125 -1.77 3.22 -10.58
N LYS A 126 -0.53 3.39 -10.07
CA LYS A 126 0.70 3.13 -10.79
C LYS A 126 1.50 2.05 -10.09
N THR A 127 1.93 1.03 -10.84
CA THR A 127 2.80 -0.04 -10.33
C THR A 127 4.11 -0.03 -11.11
N VAL A 128 5.23 -0.11 -10.39
CA VAL A 128 6.59 -0.07 -10.97
C VAL A 128 7.42 -1.19 -10.36
N ILE A 129 8.09 -1.97 -11.21
CA ILE A 129 9.19 -2.83 -10.76
C ILE A 129 10.46 -2.02 -10.95
N LEU A 130 11.23 -1.90 -9.89
CA LEU A 130 12.45 -1.09 -9.82
C LEU A 130 13.63 -1.96 -10.24
N GLU A 131 14.27 -1.59 -11.33
CA GLU A 131 15.40 -2.32 -11.93
C GLU A 131 16.64 -2.20 -11.04
N ASP A 132 17.39 -3.30 -10.91
CA ASP A 132 18.62 -3.43 -10.09
C ASP A 132 18.43 -3.13 -8.59
N GLU A 133 17.19 -3.20 -8.07
CA GLU A 133 16.91 -2.92 -6.68
C GLU A 133 16.62 -4.19 -5.87
N THR A 134 17.31 -4.28 -4.74
CA THR A 134 17.04 -5.26 -3.67
C THR A 134 15.96 -4.74 -2.72
N HIS A 135 15.53 -5.58 -1.78
CA HIS A 135 14.56 -5.16 -0.74
C HIS A 135 15.02 -3.89 0.02
N CYS A 136 16.29 -3.81 0.38
CA CYS A 136 16.79 -2.66 1.14
C CYS A 136 17.00 -1.42 0.27
N SER A 137 17.55 -1.57 -0.94
CA SER A 137 17.85 -0.43 -1.80
C SER A 137 16.61 0.19 -2.44
N ALA A 138 15.56 -0.59 -2.66
CA ALA A 138 14.29 -0.13 -3.24
C ALA A 138 13.55 0.93 -2.40
N VAL A 139 13.87 1.08 -1.11
CA VAL A 139 13.19 2.03 -0.20
C VAL A 139 13.27 3.46 -0.71
N ALA A 140 14.48 3.94 -1.03
CA ALA A 140 14.69 5.33 -1.47
C ALA A 140 14.02 5.60 -2.83
N ALA A 141 14.16 4.67 -3.78
CA ALA A 141 13.55 4.75 -5.10
C ALA A 141 12.01 4.73 -5.00
N THR A 142 11.45 3.89 -4.14
CA THR A 142 10.01 3.83 -3.86
C THR A 142 9.48 5.17 -3.35
N LEU A 143 10.11 5.73 -2.31
CA LEU A 143 9.68 6.99 -1.72
C LEU A 143 9.75 8.13 -2.73
N ASN A 144 10.88 8.28 -3.42
CA ASN A 144 11.06 9.36 -4.41
C ASN A 144 10.04 9.28 -5.55
N ARG A 145 9.95 8.12 -6.21
CA ARG A 145 9.04 7.93 -7.34
C ARG A 145 7.58 7.93 -6.91
N GLY A 146 7.30 7.36 -5.74
CA GLY A 146 5.97 7.27 -5.15
C GLY A 146 5.39 8.63 -4.82
N LEU A 147 6.10 9.44 -4.04
CA LEU A 147 5.65 10.79 -3.70
C LEU A 147 5.41 11.64 -4.94
N ARG A 148 6.35 11.64 -5.89
CA ARG A 148 6.14 12.35 -7.17
C ARG A 148 4.90 11.86 -7.91
N SER A 149 4.61 10.55 -7.89
CA SER A 149 3.47 9.97 -8.59
C SER A 149 2.13 10.29 -7.94
N VAL A 150 2.07 10.30 -6.61
CA VAL A 150 0.79 10.52 -5.91
C VAL A 150 0.43 12.00 -5.75
N PHE A 151 1.39 12.92 -5.93
CA PHE A 151 1.19 14.36 -5.90
C PHE A 151 1.19 15.04 -7.29
N SER A 152 1.35 14.27 -8.37
CA SER A 152 1.27 14.79 -9.77
C SER A 152 -0.17 14.92 -10.25
#